data_59e4d75b22d2c76137f209fe7719bea0
#
_entry.id   59e4d75b22d2c76137f209fe7719bea0
#
_cell.length_a   1.000
_cell.length_b   1.000
_cell.length_c   1.000
_cell.angle_alpha   90.00
_cell.angle_beta   90.00
_cell.angle_gamma   90.00
#
_symmetry.space_group_name_H-M   'P 1'
#
loop_
_entity.id
_entity.type
_entity.pdbx_description
1 polymer ?
#
loop_
_entity_poly.entity_id
_entity_poly.type
_entity_poly.pdbx_seq_one_letter_code
_entity_poly.pdbx_strand_id
1 'polypeptide(L)'
;MLGPVAFALASAAWAAPPQFSAQKRVGLTTGDQWEPSLAADGSGRIYALYPHYGEVPGCKDCRIPTMLLLISNDDGKTWQPPRVMFESGSGQFDAQIAVDPADRHTVFAAWLENRKREVMLARSSDFGATWSFTVAVRSDEEFDKPALAVRGQNVYLAFNHEEEVWVAASQDGGRNFTPARVNADSRPGWSLLGSAVVDPSGNAYLAWASYSKAGGARGSVNLYVGKSSDSGKTWAAKTIDVSAAAPDCKDEDCGEGYLGAQISLASSSDGTLYALWSAGRTAMGPETIYFSSSTNGGENWLPRESVSSAQPGVEHAFPAIVAGHNGDVRIAWMDTRMTDPKTAGEPEDSRPTYWNTYYRSSSNGGATWSDEIQVSHYVPGFSYITEQGFRFPFGDYFGMAIDNLGDTHIVWGEGLNYQSPGSIWHASGR
;
A
#
# COMPACT_ATOMS: atom_id res chain seq x y z
N MET A 1 2.68 -44.60 -48.88
CA MET A 1 2.70 -43.14 -49.10
C MET A 1 2.45 -42.46 -47.76
N LEU A 2 3.51 -41.95 -47.12
CA LEU A 2 3.42 -41.21 -45.88
C LEU A 2 3.44 -39.71 -46.26
N GLY A 3 2.35 -39.02 -46.00
CA GLY A 3 2.23 -37.57 -46.20
C GLY A 3 2.98 -36.76 -45.12
N PRO A 4 3.49 -35.60 -45.43
CA PRO A 4 4.23 -34.76 -44.45
C PRO A 4 3.27 -34.18 -43.41
N VAL A 5 3.58 -34.34 -42.14
CA VAL A 5 2.96 -33.61 -41.01
C VAL A 5 3.60 -32.25 -40.92
N ALA A 6 2.89 -31.22 -41.23
CA ALA A 6 3.33 -29.82 -41.03
C ALA A 6 3.14 -29.44 -39.57
N PHE A 7 4.23 -29.21 -38.85
CA PHE A 7 4.22 -28.55 -37.55
C PHE A 7 4.01 -27.03 -37.75
N ALA A 8 2.85 -26.53 -37.36
CA ALA A 8 2.65 -25.10 -37.25
C ALA A 8 3.37 -24.60 -35.97
N LEU A 9 4.46 -23.87 -36.14
CA LEU A 9 5.07 -23.10 -35.10
C LEU A 9 4.15 -21.91 -34.80
N ALA A 10 3.42 -21.98 -33.69
CA ALA A 10 2.76 -20.82 -33.14
C ALA A 10 3.84 -19.85 -32.65
N SER A 11 4.01 -18.74 -33.36
CA SER A 11 4.82 -17.60 -32.88
C SER A 11 4.10 -17.02 -31.67
N ALA A 12 4.68 -17.20 -30.48
CA ALA A 12 4.28 -16.43 -29.32
C ALA A 12 4.53 -14.95 -29.65
N ALA A 13 3.44 -14.19 -29.82
CA ALA A 13 3.55 -12.76 -29.91
C ALA A 13 4.08 -12.28 -28.56
N TRP A 14 5.30 -11.78 -28.53
CA TRP A 14 5.85 -11.10 -27.36
C TRP A 14 4.99 -9.87 -27.13
N ALA A 15 4.33 -9.80 -25.98
CA ALA A 15 3.68 -8.57 -25.54
C ALA A 15 4.74 -7.47 -25.52
N ALA A 16 4.40 -6.28 -26.02
CA ALA A 16 5.30 -5.12 -25.90
C ALA A 16 5.63 -4.94 -24.40
N PRO A 17 6.87 -4.55 -24.08
CA PRO A 17 7.23 -4.29 -22.69
C PRO A 17 6.28 -3.22 -22.11
N PRO A 18 5.84 -3.37 -20.86
CA PRO A 18 4.98 -2.40 -20.20
C PRO A 18 5.61 -1.00 -20.31
N GLN A 19 4.78 -0.01 -20.60
CA GLN A 19 5.25 1.37 -20.69
C GLN A 19 4.36 2.25 -19.81
N PHE A 20 4.99 3.05 -18.96
CA PHE A 20 4.30 4.05 -18.14
C PHE A 20 4.34 5.42 -18.81
N SER A 21 3.26 6.18 -18.62
CA SER A 21 3.22 7.61 -18.93
C SER A 21 4.27 8.36 -18.12
N ALA A 22 4.71 9.51 -18.60
CA ALA A 22 5.49 10.41 -17.75
C ALA A 22 4.68 10.75 -16.48
N GLN A 23 5.37 10.77 -15.34
CA GLN A 23 4.76 11.14 -14.06
C GLN A 23 4.13 12.54 -14.13
N LYS A 24 2.94 12.69 -13.55
CA LYS A 24 2.21 13.96 -13.48
C LYS A 24 1.89 14.28 -12.02
N ARG A 25 2.14 15.52 -11.62
CA ARG A 25 1.65 16.04 -10.36
C ARG A 25 0.14 16.19 -10.41
N VAL A 26 -0.60 15.59 -9.48
CA VAL A 26 -2.06 15.62 -9.44
C VAL A 26 -2.60 16.23 -8.14
N GLY A 27 -1.79 16.32 -7.09
CA GLY A 27 -2.13 17.00 -5.84
C GLY A 27 -2.11 18.52 -5.95
N LEU A 28 -2.41 19.20 -4.85
CA LEU A 28 -2.30 20.65 -4.73
C LEU A 28 -0.85 21.11 -4.96
N THR A 29 -0.68 22.34 -5.39
CA THR A 29 0.66 22.93 -5.64
C THR A 29 1.27 23.56 -4.40
N THR A 30 0.51 23.64 -3.30
CA THR A 30 0.92 24.20 -2.02
C THR A 30 0.73 23.20 -0.91
N GLY A 31 1.42 23.39 0.22
CA GLY A 31 1.36 22.46 1.35
C GLY A 31 2.11 21.16 1.07
N ASP A 32 2.06 20.25 2.03
CA ASP A 32 2.71 18.94 1.99
C ASP A 32 1.66 17.82 1.84
N GLN A 33 1.95 16.79 1.05
CA GLN A 33 1.00 15.73 0.72
C GLN A 33 1.75 14.42 0.55
N TRP A 34 1.28 13.38 1.22
CA TRP A 34 1.93 12.07 1.27
C TRP A 34 0.91 10.96 1.45
N GLU A 35 1.35 9.72 1.51
CA GLU A 35 0.55 8.53 1.82
C GLU A 35 -0.77 8.43 1.03
N PRO A 36 -0.74 8.52 -0.30
CA PRO A 36 -1.95 8.41 -1.09
C PRO A 36 -2.43 6.97 -1.18
N SER A 37 -3.74 6.77 -1.11
CA SER A 37 -4.42 5.53 -1.45
C SER A 37 -5.16 5.68 -2.77
N LEU A 38 -5.27 4.59 -3.55
CA LEU A 38 -5.82 4.60 -4.92
C LEU A 38 -6.83 3.48 -5.12
N ALA A 39 -7.92 3.78 -5.83
CA ALA A 39 -8.88 2.79 -6.28
C ALA A 39 -9.39 3.13 -7.69
N ALA A 40 -9.82 2.11 -8.44
CA ALA A 40 -10.42 2.26 -9.77
C ALA A 40 -11.76 1.52 -9.82
N ASP A 41 -12.77 2.10 -10.46
CA ASP A 41 -14.07 1.48 -10.65
C ASP A 41 -14.22 0.79 -12.03
N GLY A 42 -15.37 0.19 -12.26
CA GLY A 42 -15.67 -0.49 -13.53
C GLY A 42 -16.07 0.46 -14.67
N SER A 43 -16.04 1.78 -14.48
CA SER A 43 -16.57 2.75 -15.44
C SER A 43 -15.53 3.79 -15.91
N GLY A 44 -14.25 3.59 -15.56
CA GLY A 44 -13.14 4.48 -15.94
C GLY A 44 -12.90 5.62 -14.96
N ARG A 45 -13.44 5.54 -13.74
CA ARG A 45 -13.09 6.48 -12.69
C ARG A 45 -11.96 5.95 -11.85
N ILE A 46 -11.04 6.86 -11.53
CA ILE A 46 -9.93 6.63 -10.62
C ILE A 46 -10.09 7.59 -9.44
N TYR A 47 -9.91 7.06 -8.24
CA TYR A 47 -10.05 7.79 -6.98
C TYR A 47 -8.72 7.77 -6.24
N ALA A 48 -8.19 8.94 -5.87
CA ALA A 48 -7.04 9.06 -4.99
C ALA A 48 -7.43 9.84 -3.73
N LEU A 49 -7.14 9.26 -2.57
CA LEU A 49 -7.39 9.86 -1.26
C LEU A 49 -6.05 10.06 -0.55
N TYR A 50 -5.85 11.24 0.05
CA TYR A 50 -4.58 11.58 0.70
C TYR A 50 -4.75 12.68 1.75
N PRO A 51 -3.93 12.70 2.82
CA PRO A 51 -3.86 13.81 3.76
C PRO A 51 -3.07 14.98 3.16
N HIS A 52 -3.57 16.19 3.37
CA HIS A 52 -2.94 17.44 2.96
C HIS A 52 -2.54 18.27 4.17
N TYR A 53 -1.25 18.51 4.31
CA TYR A 53 -0.63 19.29 5.37
C TYR A 53 -0.42 20.73 4.91
N GLY A 54 -1.49 21.50 4.90
CA GLY A 54 -1.50 22.90 4.47
C GLY A 54 -2.90 23.48 4.43
N GLU A 55 -3.00 24.75 4.07
CA GLU A 55 -4.29 25.40 3.85
C GLU A 55 -4.96 24.85 2.60
N VAL A 56 -6.26 24.52 2.71
CA VAL A 56 -7.06 24.07 1.58
C VAL A 56 -7.80 25.27 0.97
N PRO A 57 -7.60 25.56 -0.33
CA PRO A 57 -8.31 26.64 -0.98
C PRO A 57 -9.83 26.51 -0.85
N GLY A 58 -10.48 27.55 -0.31
CA GLY A 58 -11.94 27.56 -0.14
C GLY A 58 -12.46 26.94 1.16
N CYS A 59 -11.62 26.29 1.97
CA CYS A 59 -12.00 25.75 3.27
C CYS A 59 -11.31 26.52 4.41
N LYS A 60 -12.04 27.42 5.07
CA LYS A 60 -11.49 28.27 6.17
C LYS A 60 -11.40 27.53 7.50
N ASP A 61 -12.25 26.52 7.70
CA ASP A 61 -12.38 25.80 8.96
C ASP A 61 -11.74 24.40 8.93
N CYS A 62 -11.13 24.01 7.80
CA CYS A 62 -10.39 22.76 7.67
C CYS A 62 -9.19 22.73 8.63
N ARG A 63 -9.04 21.63 9.32
CA ARG A 63 -7.90 21.36 10.21
C ARG A 63 -6.80 20.62 9.45
N ILE A 64 -5.56 20.92 9.80
CA ILE A 64 -4.38 20.33 9.17
C ILE A 64 -3.95 19.09 10.00
N PRO A 65 -3.71 17.94 9.33
CA PRO A 65 -3.96 17.68 7.93
C PRO A 65 -5.45 17.47 7.59
N THR A 66 -5.81 17.76 6.33
CA THR A 66 -7.16 17.60 5.80
C THR A 66 -7.18 16.47 4.78
N MET A 67 -8.17 15.56 4.87
CA MET A 67 -8.34 14.49 3.89
C MET A 67 -8.92 15.03 2.58
N LEU A 68 -8.18 14.88 1.50
CA LEU A 68 -8.55 15.33 0.16
C LEU A 68 -8.80 14.15 -0.78
N LEU A 69 -9.87 14.29 -1.59
CA LEU A 69 -10.26 13.33 -2.62
C LEU A 69 -10.03 13.95 -4.01
N LEU A 70 -9.27 13.23 -4.83
CA LEU A 70 -9.14 13.46 -6.27
C LEU A 70 -9.95 12.42 -7.05
N ILE A 71 -10.62 12.84 -8.11
CA ILE A 71 -11.33 11.93 -9.02
C ILE A 71 -10.90 12.24 -10.46
N SER A 72 -10.54 11.20 -11.21
CA SER A 72 -10.49 11.19 -12.66
C SER A 72 -11.73 10.48 -13.19
N ASN A 73 -12.31 10.97 -14.30
CA ASN A 73 -13.45 10.34 -14.98
C ASN A 73 -13.08 9.77 -16.36
N ASP A 74 -11.80 9.72 -16.68
CA ASP A 74 -11.28 9.41 -18.02
C ASP A 74 -10.01 8.54 -17.96
N ASP A 75 -10.05 7.54 -17.10
CA ASP A 75 -8.94 6.59 -16.91
C ASP A 75 -7.61 7.29 -16.56
N GLY A 76 -7.65 8.24 -15.60
CA GLY A 76 -6.46 8.93 -15.10
C GLY A 76 -5.82 9.95 -16.05
N LYS A 77 -6.42 10.24 -17.21
CA LYS A 77 -5.87 11.20 -18.18
C LYS A 77 -5.95 12.63 -17.68
N THR A 78 -7.09 12.98 -17.06
CA THR A 78 -7.29 14.27 -16.38
C THR A 78 -7.86 14.06 -14.98
N TRP A 79 -7.57 15.01 -14.09
CA TRP A 79 -8.03 14.96 -12.70
C TRP A 79 -8.84 16.19 -12.36
N GLN A 80 -9.95 15.99 -11.66
CA GLN A 80 -10.75 17.08 -11.11
C GLN A 80 -9.95 17.80 -10.00
N PRO A 81 -10.28 19.07 -9.71
CA PRO A 81 -9.70 19.72 -8.53
C PRO A 81 -9.92 18.90 -7.26
N PRO A 82 -8.93 18.81 -6.35
CA PRO A 82 -9.10 18.14 -5.06
C PRO A 82 -10.26 18.76 -4.28
N ARG A 83 -11.03 17.91 -3.63
CA ARG A 83 -12.12 18.34 -2.75
C ARG A 83 -11.95 17.76 -1.35
N VAL A 84 -12.38 18.51 -0.35
CA VAL A 84 -12.40 18.05 1.04
C VAL A 84 -13.32 16.84 1.15
N MET A 85 -12.80 15.75 1.72
CA MET A 85 -13.57 14.52 1.92
C MET A 85 -14.59 14.66 3.05
N PHE A 86 -14.14 15.29 4.13
CA PHE A 86 -14.96 15.51 5.32
C PHE A 86 -14.45 16.74 6.07
N GLU A 87 -15.31 17.71 6.37
CA GLU A 87 -14.95 18.87 7.18
C GLU A 87 -14.89 18.45 8.64
N SER A 88 -13.70 18.45 9.22
CA SER A 88 -13.44 17.98 10.57
C SER A 88 -12.97 19.11 11.50
N GLY A 89 -13.28 18.96 12.78
CA GLY A 89 -12.72 19.77 13.83
C GLY A 89 -11.28 19.39 14.24
N SER A 90 -10.70 18.35 13.68
CA SER A 90 -9.35 17.84 13.96
C SER A 90 -8.59 17.43 12.72
N GLY A 91 -7.29 17.15 12.84
CA GLY A 91 -6.49 16.59 11.74
C GLY A 91 -6.92 15.16 11.37
N GLN A 92 -6.74 14.83 10.10
CA GLN A 92 -7.14 13.56 9.46
C GLN A 92 -5.91 12.87 8.86
N PHE A 93 -5.73 11.57 9.13
CA PHE A 93 -4.48 10.85 8.82
C PHE A 93 -4.77 9.52 8.14
N ASP A 94 -3.79 8.96 7.47
CA ASP A 94 -3.73 7.57 6.97
C ASP A 94 -4.90 7.21 6.04
N ALA A 95 -4.84 7.68 4.82
CA ALA A 95 -5.87 7.52 3.80
C ALA A 95 -6.01 6.09 3.30
N GLN A 96 -7.25 5.58 3.21
CA GLN A 96 -7.59 4.33 2.54
C GLN A 96 -8.80 4.55 1.63
N ILE A 97 -8.75 4.03 0.40
CA ILE A 97 -9.88 4.05 -0.52
C ILE A 97 -9.99 2.73 -1.25
N ALA A 98 -11.20 2.23 -1.41
CA ALA A 98 -11.49 0.98 -2.10
C ALA A 98 -12.79 1.07 -2.88
N VAL A 99 -12.85 0.38 -4.01
CA VAL A 99 -14.09 0.12 -4.74
C VAL A 99 -14.52 -1.31 -4.44
N ASP A 100 -15.80 -1.51 -4.15
CA ASP A 100 -16.33 -2.85 -3.93
C ASP A 100 -16.15 -3.72 -5.18
N PRO A 101 -15.35 -4.80 -5.12
CA PRO A 101 -15.13 -5.67 -6.28
C PRO A 101 -16.39 -6.46 -6.68
N ALA A 102 -17.44 -6.48 -5.85
CA ALA A 102 -18.68 -7.20 -6.16
C ALA A 102 -19.57 -6.43 -7.14
N ASP A 103 -19.65 -5.11 -7.01
CA ASP A 103 -20.50 -4.26 -7.88
C ASP A 103 -19.66 -3.31 -8.75
N ARG A 104 -18.39 -3.10 -8.42
CA ARG A 104 -17.44 -2.24 -9.12
C ARG A 104 -17.86 -0.77 -9.26
N HIS A 105 -18.71 -0.28 -8.36
CA HIS A 105 -19.14 1.11 -8.34
C HIS A 105 -19.33 1.71 -6.95
N THR A 106 -19.61 0.92 -5.91
CA THR A 106 -19.66 1.42 -4.55
C THR A 106 -18.24 1.73 -4.07
N VAL A 107 -18.02 2.95 -3.63
CA VAL A 107 -16.72 3.43 -3.16
C VAL A 107 -16.75 3.57 -1.65
N PHE A 108 -15.71 3.07 -1.02
CA PHE A 108 -15.46 3.21 0.41
C PHE A 108 -14.16 3.96 0.63
N ALA A 109 -14.15 4.84 1.63
CA ALA A 109 -12.95 5.53 2.09
C ALA A 109 -12.85 5.44 3.61
N ALA A 110 -11.63 5.35 4.13
CA ALA A 110 -11.40 5.32 5.57
C ALA A 110 -10.16 6.15 5.92
N TRP A 111 -10.14 6.68 7.15
CA TRP A 111 -9.04 7.46 7.69
C TRP A 111 -9.12 7.52 9.21
N LEU A 112 -8.07 8.03 9.83
CA LEU A 112 -8.05 8.33 11.25
C LEU A 112 -8.53 9.76 11.49
N GLU A 113 -9.40 9.92 12.48
CA GLU A 113 -10.06 11.16 12.86
C GLU A 113 -9.85 11.45 14.35
N ASN A 114 -10.18 12.67 14.78
CA ASN A 114 -10.19 13.07 16.19
C ASN A 114 -8.87 12.77 16.91
N ARG A 115 -7.75 13.27 16.37
CA ARG A 115 -6.39 13.02 16.89
C ARG A 115 -6.05 11.52 16.89
N LYS A 116 -6.37 10.84 15.80
CA LYS A 116 -6.20 9.38 15.64
C LYS A 116 -7.01 8.52 16.65
N ARG A 117 -8.02 9.07 17.31
CA ARG A 117 -8.86 8.34 18.30
C ARG A 117 -10.17 7.80 17.74
N GLU A 118 -10.41 8.03 16.47
CA GLU A 118 -11.56 7.49 15.75
C GLU A 118 -11.08 6.93 14.40
N VAL A 119 -11.62 5.76 14.02
CA VAL A 119 -11.48 5.23 12.66
C VAL A 119 -12.78 5.54 11.94
N MET A 120 -12.69 6.37 10.90
CA MET A 120 -13.83 6.79 10.08
C MET A 120 -13.99 5.91 8.87
N LEU A 121 -15.24 5.66 8.49
CA LEU A 121 -15.63 5.12 7.20
C LEU A 121 -16.54 6.10 6.48
N ALA A 122 -16.29 6.31 5.20
CA ALA A 122 -17.19 6.95 4.26
C ALA A 122 -17.61 5.93 3.19
N ARG A 123 -18.89 5.98 2.78
CA ARG A 123 -19.45 5.12 1.74
C ARG A 123 -20.22 5.96 0.72
N SER A 124 -19.94 5.74 -0.55
CA SER A 124 -20.69 6.32 -1.68
C SER A 124 -21.24 5.21 -2.57
N SER A 125 -22.50 5.32 -2.94
CA SER A 125 -23.16 4.42 -3.92
C SER A 125 -23.43 5.11 -5.27
N ASP A 126 -22.88 6.28 -5.49
CA ASP A 126 -23.06 7.12 -6.67
C ASP A 126 -21.73 7.62 -7.23
N PHE A 127 -20.71 6.73 -7.24
CA PHE A 127 -19.40 6.99 -7.79
C PHE A 127 -18.66 8.15 -7.10
N GLY A 128 -18.81 8.29 -5.80
CA GLY A 128 -18.16 9.34 -5.03
C GLY A 128 -18.81 10.72 -5.17
N ALA A 129 -20.03 10.83 -5.71
CA ALA A 129 -20.75 12.10 -5.79
C ALA A 129 -21.26 12.55 -4.43
N THR A 130 -21.86 11.62 -3.66
CA THR A 130 -22.30 11.85 -2.27
C THR A 130 -21.76 10.77 -1.35
N TRP A 131 -21.64 11.09 -0.05
CA TRP A 131 -21.03 10.24 0.95
C TRP A 131 -21.87 10.15 2.22
N SER A 132 -21.97 8.96 2.76
CA SER A 132 -22.43 8.71 4.13
C SER A 132 -21.23 8.39 5.01
N PHE A 133 -21.23 8.88 6.25
CA PHE A 133 -20.12 8.77 7.18
C PHE A 133 -20.51 7.97 8.42
N THR A 134 -19.60 7.11 8.88
CA THR A 134 -19.78 6.28 10.08
C THR A 134 -18.47 6.28 10.87
N VAL A 135 -18.54 6.48 12.18
CA VAL A 135 -17.44 6.18 13.08
C VAL A 135 -17.45 4.68 13.35
N ALA A 136 -16.48 3.96 12.83
CA ALA A 136 -16.40 2.50 12.98
C ALA A 136 -15.98 2.10 14.39
N VAL A 137 -15.03 2.82 14.99
CA VAL A 137 -14.51 2.56 16.33
C VAL A 137 -13.99 3.86 16.96
N ARG A 138 -14.04 3.93 18.29
CA ARG A 138 -13.48 4.99 19.13
C ARG A 138 -12.67 4.41 20.27
N SER A 139 -11.62 5.13 20.68
CA SER A 139 -10.80 4.83 21.86
C SER A 139 -10.30 6.13 22.51
N ASP A 140 -9.86 6.02 23.75
CA ASP A 140 -9.12 7.09 24.42
C ASP A 140 -7.63 7.07 24.01
N GLU A 141 -7.14 5.94 23.48
CA GLU A 141 -5.80 5.78 22.91
C GLU A 141 -5.82 5.92 21.40
N GLU A 142 -4.68 6.19 20.81
CA GLU A 142 -4.56 6.42 19.37
C GLU A 142 -4.62 5.10 18.57
N PHE A 143 -5.22 5.18 17.39
CA PHE A 143 -5.14 4.20 16.33
C PHE A 143 -4.07 4.59 15.33
N ASP A 144 -3.55 3.61 14.58
CA ASP A 144 -2.60 3.87 13.51
C ASP A 144 -2.81 2.89 12.35
N LYS A 145 -2.32 3.25 11.16
CA LYS A 145 -2.27 2.40 9.95
C LYS A 145 -3.58 1.66 9.64
N PRO A 146 -4.69 2.35 9.39
CA PRO A 146 -5.91 1.69 8.96
C PRO A 146 -5.70 0.97 7.62
N ALA A 147 -6.32 -0.20 7.47
CA ALA A 147 -6.42 -0.92 6.21
C ALA A 147 -7.88 -1.28 5.95
N LEU A 148 -8.33 -1.07 4.71
CA LEU A 148 -9.72 -1.23 4.30
C LEU A 148 -9.88 -2.39 3.33
N ALA A 149 -10.74 -3.36 3.66
CA ALA A 149 -11.16 -4.40 2.73
C ALA A 149 -12.68 -4.47 2.66
N VAL A 150 -13.21 -4.58 1.45
CA VAL A 150 -14.65 -4.57 1.21
C VAL A 150 -15.06 -5.64 0.20
N ARG A 151 -16.24 -6.26 0.43
CA ARG A 151 -16.93 -7.07 -0.57
C ARG A 151 -18.41 -7.17 -0.23
N GLY A 152 -19.26 -6.53 -1.03
CA GLY A 152 -20.69 -6.47 -0.82
C GLY A 152 -21.05 -5.81 0.53
N GLN A 153 -21.70 -6.56 1.40
CA GLN A 153 -22.08 -6.06 2.73
C GLN A 153 -20.95 -6.22 3.78
N ASN A 154 -19.90 -6.97 3.45
CA ASN A 154 -18.78 -7.18 4.37
C ASN A 154 -17.77 -6.04 4.22
N VAL A 155 -17.49 -5.33 5.30
CA VAL A 155 -16.50 -4.28 5.38
C VAL A 155 -15.60 -4.57 6.59
N TYR A 156 -14.31 -4.55 6.37
CA TYR A 156 -13.29 -4.76 7.38
C TYR A 156 -12.38 -3.55 7.42
N LEU A 157 -12.34 -2.91 8.57
CA LEU A 157 -11.40 -1.86 8.91
C LEU A 157 -10.43 -2.42 9.94
N ALA A 158 -9.25 -2.80 9.50
CA ALA A 158 -8.18 -3.18 10.38
C ALA A 158 -7.33 -1.96 10.75
N PHE A 159 -6.69 -1.97 11.90
CA PHE A 159 -5.86 -0.88 12.41
C PHE A 159 -4.90 -1.37 13.48
N ASN A 160 -3.84 -0.61 13.70
CA ASN A 160 -3.02 -0.79 14.89
C ASN A 160 -3.65 -0.05 16.07
N HIS A 161 -3.63 -0.69 17.24
CA HIS A 161 -4.08 -0.13 18.51
C HIS A 161 -3.26 -0.74 19.64
N GLU A 162 -2.60 0.06 20.45
CA GLU A 162 -1.73 -0.39 21.53
C GLU A 162 -0.68 -1.41 21.05
N GLU A 163 0.10 -1.32 20.16
CA GLU A 163 1.10 -2.28 19.65
C GLU A 163 0.52 -3.54 18.97
N GLU A 164 -0.82 -3.65 18.85
CA GLU A 164 -1.51 -4.84 18.34
C GLU A 164 -2.33 -4.55 17.10
N VAL A 165 -2.72 -5.62 16.39
CA VAL A 165 -3.61 -5.55 15.23
C VAL A 165 -5.04 -5.84 15.68
N TRP A 166 -5.94 -4.92 15.36
CA TRP A 166 -7.36 -5.00 15.57
C TRP A 166 -8.12 -4.89 14.26
N VAL A 167 -9.37 -5.30 14.25
CA VAL A 167 -10.29 -5.13 13.13
C VAL A 167 -11.67 -4.75 13.64
N ALA A 168 -12.28 -3.77 13.01
CA ALA A 168 -13.72 -3.51 13.12
C ALA A 168 -14.40 -4.13 11.89
N ALA A 169 -15.24 -5.15 12.12
CA ALA A 169 -15.94 -5.87 11.07
C ALA A 169 -17.42 -5.47 11.00
N SER A 170 -17.92 -5.26 9.77
CA SER A 170 -19.30 -4.97 9.46
C SER A 170 -19.85 -6.00 8.47
N GLN A 171 -21.12 -6.37 8.61
CA GLN A 171 -21.86 -7.23 7.70
C GLN A 171 -23.07 -6.52 7.07
N ASP A 172 -23.17 -5.21 7.22
CA ASP A 172 -24.31 -4.40 6.77
C ASP A 172 -23.87 -3.18 5.92
N GLY A 173 -22.72 -3.31 5.25
CA GLY A 173 -22.18 -2.28 4.36
C GLY A 173 -21.58 -1.10 5.11
N GLY A 174 -21.04 -1.32 6.30
CA GLY A 174 -20.34 -0.30 7.09
C GLY A 174 -21.23 0.57 7.94
N ARG A 175 -22.47 0.14 8.25
CA ARG A 175 -23.38 0.88 9.13
C ARG A 175 -23.11 0.60 10.61
N ASN A 176 -22.81 -0.65 10.94
CA ASN A 176 -22.49 -1.08 12.29
C ASN A 176 -21.22 -1.93 12.28
N PHE A 177 -20.40 -1.79 13.31
CA PHE A 177 -19.11 -2.47 13.42
C PHE A 177 -18.99 -3.22 14.75
N THR A 178 -18.31 -4.35 14.70
CA THR A 178 -17.90 -5.11 15.88
C THR A 178 -16.38 -5.21 15.89
N PRO A 179 -15.69 -4.64 16.88
CA PRO A 179 -14.25 -4.72 16.98
C PRO A 179 -13.81 -6.09 17.52
N ALA A 180 -12.68 -6.59 17.02
CA ALA A 180 -12.02 -7.81 17.47
C ALA A 180 -10.51 -7.66 17.39
N ARG A 181 -9.80 -8.25 18.35
CA ARG A 181 -8.35 -8.35 18.33
C ARG A 181 -7.93 -9.51 17.42
N VAL A 182 -6.96 -9.26 16.53
CA VAL A 182 -6.53 -10.24 15.53
C VAL A 182 -5.37 -11.08 16.03
N ASN A 183 -4.33 -10.46 16.56
CA ASN A 183 -3.11 -11.14 17.00
C ASN A 183 -3.12 -11.51 18.50
N ALA A 184 -4.24 -12.05 18.99
CA ALA A 184 -4.43 -12.37 20.40
C ALA A 184 -3.39 -13.36 20.96
N ASP A 185 -2.92 -14.28 20.14
CA ASP A 185 -1.95 -15.33 20.53
C ASP A 185 -0.50 -14.90 20.35
N SER A 186 -0.23 -13.86 19.57
CA SER A 186 1.10 -13.29 19.43
C SER A 186 1.29 -12.19 20.48
N ARG A 187 2.48 -12.12 21.07
CA ARG A 187 2.88 -11.00 21.93
C ARG A 187 3.98 -10.23 21.22
N PRO A 188 3.60 -9.36 20.27
CA PRO A 188 4.56 -8.53 19.59
C PRO A 188 5.12 -7.50 20.57
N GLY A 189 6.32 -7.05 20.34
CA GLY A 189 6.77 -5.81 20.93
C GLY A 189 6.03 -4.63 20.32
N TRP A 190 5.78 -4.71 19.00
CA TRP A 190 4.99 -3.74 18.25
C TRP A 190 4.52 -4.35 16.92
N SER A 191 3.36 -3.98 16.42
CA SER A 191 2.83 -4.48 15.14
C SER A 191 2.62 -3.34 14.15
N LEU A 192 2.92 -3.59 12.87
CA LEU A 192 2.66 -2.69 11.76
C LEU A 192 1.72 -3.39 10.78
N LEU A 193 0.49 -2.92 10.72
CA LEU A 193 -0.49 -3.40 9.75
C LEU A 193 -0.10 -2.94 8.34
N GLY A 194 -0.11 -3.85 7.38
CA GLY A 194 0.21 -3.58 5.99
C GLY A 194 -1.02 -3.46 5.11
N SER A 195 -1.85 -4.49 5.06
CA SER A 195 -3.02 -4.48 4.17
C SER A 195 -4.13 -5.43 4.61
N ALA A 196 -5.30 -5.27 3.99
CA ALA A 196 -6.47 -6.11 4.15
C ALA A 196 -7.07 -6.47 2.77
N VAL A 197 -7.57 -7.69 2.61
CA VAL A 197 -8.31 -8.13 1.40
C VAL A 197 -9.47 -9.06 1.77
N VAL A 198 -10.48 -9.13 0.90
CA VAL A 198 -11.55 -10.14 0.96
C VAL A 198 -11.54 -10.94 -0.33
N ASP A 199 -11.42 -12.27 -0.22
CA ASP A 199 -11.43 -13.16 -1.37
C ASP A 199 -12.85 -13.32 -1.97
N PRO A 200 -13.00 -13.91 -3.16
CA PRO A 200 -14.30 -14.15 -3.78
C PRO A 200 -15.24 -15.05 -2.96
N SER A 201 -14.70 -15.85 -2.06
CA SER A 201 -15.47 -16.72 -1.16
C SER A 201 -15.96 -16.00 0.10
N GLY A 202 -15.55 -14.73 0.30
CA GLY A 202 -15.92 -13.92 1.45
C GLY A 202 -15.02 -14.09 2.68
N ASN A 203 -13.92 -14.81 2.57
CA ASN A 203 -12.91 -14.85 3.64
C ASN A 203 -12.14 -13.53 3.67
N ALA A 204 -11.90 -13.01 4.87
CA ALA A 204 -11.07 -11.82 5.06
C ALA A 204 -9.63 -12.22 5.44
N TYR A 205 -8.68 -11.45 4.93
CA TYR A 205 -7.26 -11.63 5.21
C TYR A 205 -6.64 -10.29 5.60
N LEU A 206 -5.77 -10.34 6.60
CA LEU A 206 -4.96 -9.21 7.05
C LEU A 206 -3.49 -9.60 7.01
N ALA A 207 -2.62 -8.68 6.63
CA ALA A 207 -1.19 -8.89 6.69
C ALA A 207 -0.53 -7.84 7.58
N TRP A 208 0.43 -8.26 8.40
CA TRP A 208 1.17 -7.36 9.28
C TRP A 208 2.58 -7.86 9.57
N ALA A 209 3.42 -6.93 9.99
CA ALA A 209 4.74 -7.17 10.53
C ALA A 209 4.69 -7.07 12.07
N SER A 210 5.19 -8.07 12.79
CA SER A 210 5.33 -8.04 14.25
C SER A 210 6.78 -7.93 14.63
N TYR A 211 7.12 -6.84 15.26
CA TYR A 211 8.46 -6.51 15.76
C TYR A 211 8.65 -7.06 17.18
N SER A 212 9.84 -7.53 17.47
CA SER A 212 10.13 -8.21 18.75
C SER A 212 10.34 -7.26 19.93
N LYS A 213 10.56 -5.96 19.68
CA LYS A 213 10.73 -4.93 20.72
C LYS A 213 9.58 -3.93 20.70
N ALA A 214 9.22 -3.41 21.87
CA ALA A 214 8.19 -2.39 22.04
C ALA A 214 8.65 -1.01 21.54
N GLY A 215 7.68 -0.13 21.27
CA GLY A 215 7.88 1.28 20.98
C GLY A 215 8.36 1.57 19.56
N GLY A 216 7.84 0.85 18.56
CA GLY A 216 8.08 1.10 17.15
C GLY A 216 8.72 -0.08 16.40
N ALA A 217 9.14 0.13 15.17
CA ALA A 217 9.69 -0.90 14.27
C ALA A 217 11.11 -1.31 14.70
N ARG A 218 11.22 -2.05 15.80
CA ARG A 218 12.48 -2.45 16.42
C ARG A 218 12.61 -3.95 16.58
N GLY A 219 13.86 -4.46 16.44
CA GLY A 219 14.18 -5.85 16.61
C GLY A 219 13.83 -6.71 15.40
N SER A 220 13.93 -8.03 15.55
CA SER A 220 13.57 -8.98 14.50
C SER A 220 12.06 -8.99 14.26
N VAL A 221 11.66 -9.34 13.04
CA VAL A 221 10.27 -9.24 12.58
C VAL A 221 9.75 -10.59 12.14
N ASN A 222 8.52 -10.92 12.54
CA ASN A 222 7.72 -11.97 11.93
C ASN A 222 6.65 -11.33 11.03
N LEU A 223 6.56 -11.82 9.81
CA LEU A 223 5.55 -11.39 8.84
C LEU A 223 4.39 -12.38 8.86
N TYR A 224 3.20 -11.89 9.14
CA TYR A 224 1.99 -12.70 9.31
C TYR A 224 0.95 -12.43 8.24
N VAL A 225 0.19 -13.46 7.93
CA VAL A 225 -1.11 -13.37 7.28
C VAL A 225 -2.15 -14.02 8.20
N GLY A 226 -3.14 -13.24 8.61
CA GLY A 226 -4.30 -13.69 9.36
C GLY A 226 -5.48 -13.91 8.45
N LYS A 227 -6.29 -14.95 8.72
CA LYS A 227 -7.52 -15.31 7.99
C LYS A 227 -8.70 -15.36 8.93
N SER A 228 -9.83 -14.83 8.49
CA SER A 228 -11.14 -15.07 9.08
C SER A 228 -12.10 -15.62 8.03
N SER A 229 -12.83 -16.69 8.39
CA SER A 229 -13.87 -17.30 7.54
C SER A 229 -15.27 -17.16 8.16
N ASP A 230 -15.41 -16.36 9.22
CA ASP A 230 -16.63 -16.19 10.00
C ASP A 230 -17.03 -14.71 10.14
N SER A 231 -16.73 -13.92 9.11
CA SER A 231 -17.03 -12.49 9.05
C SER A 231 -16.31 -11.65 10.12
N GLY A 232 -15.06 -11.98 10.41
CA GLY A 232 -14.19 -11.22 11.29
C GLY A 232 -14.32 -11.53 12.77
N LYS A 233 -15.07 -12.57 13.15
CA LYS A 233 -15.29 -12.93 14.57
C LYS A 233 -14.07 -13.62 15.16
N THR A 234 -13.44 -14.51 14.38
CA THR A 234 -12.24 -15.23 14.80
C THR A 234 -11.17 -15.16 13.70
N TRP A 235 -9.91 -15.19 14.10
CA TRP A 235 -8.76 -15.06 13.23
C TRP A 235 -7.73 -16.14 13.51
N ALA A 236 -7.18 -16.71 12.45
CA ALA A 236 -6.05 -17.63 12.50
C ALA A 236 -4.88 -17.03 11.73
N ALA A 237 -3.74 -16.82 12.40
CA ALA A 237 -2.58 -16.20 11.80
C ALA A 237 -1.49 -17.25 11.49
N LYS A 238 -0.80 -17.06 10.36
CA LYS A 238 0.37 -17.84 9.96
C LYS A 238 1.54 -16.92 9.68
N THR A 239 2.72 -17.29 10.14
CA THR A 239 3.98 -16.65 9.73
C THR A 239 4.31 -17.09 8.32
N ILE A 240 4.53 -16.14 7.43
CA ILE A 240 4.93 -16.42 6.03
C ILE A 240 6.42 -16.18 5.80
N ASP A 241 7.03 -15.28 6.57
CA ASP A 241 8.47 -15.03 6.54
C ASP A 241 8.94 -14.37 7.84
N VAL A 242 10.26 -14.20 7.95
CA VAL A 242 10.93 -13.47 9.02
C VAL A 242 11.94 -12.48 8.43
N SER A 243 12.14 -11.36 9.10
CA SER A 243 13.16 -10.38 8.78
C SER A 243 14.15 -10.23 9.92
N ALA A 244 15.39 -9.97 9.59
CA ALA A 244 16.38 -9.51 10.55
C ALA A 244 15.98 -8.14 11.12
N ALA A 245 16.58 -7.77 12.24
CA ALA A 245 16.30 -6.50 12.87
C ALA A 245 16.67 -5.32 11.96
N ALA A 246 15.76 -4.41 11.77
CA ALA A 246 16.04 -3.08 11.28
C ALA A 246 16.92 -2.32 12.30
N PRO A 247 17.62 -1.24 11.88
CA PRO A 247 18.39 -0.41 12.80
C PRO A 247 17.56 0.06 13.98
N ASP A 248 18.12 -0.04 15.19
CA ASP A 248 17.57 0.67 16.34
C ASP A 248 17.79 2.17 16.10
N CYS A 249 16.74 2.91 15.91
CA CYS A 249 16.80 4.34 15.78
C CYS A 249 17.17 4.99 17.11
N LYS A 250 18.12 5.94 17.11
CA LYS A 250 18.61 6.64 18.30
C LYS A 250 17.98 8.01 18.47
N ASP A 251 17.38 8.57 17.42
CA ASP A 251 16.71 9.87 17.44
C ASP A 251 15.23 9.73 17.76
N GLU A 252 14.66 10.65 18.52
CA GLU A 252 13.24 10.67 18.89
C GLU A 252 12.34 10.71 17.66
N ASP A 253 12.78 11.35 16.57
CA ASP A 253 12.04 11.49 15.30
C ASP A 253 12.01 10.23 14.43
N CYS A 254 12.81 9.23 14.72
CA CYS A 254 12.82 7.99 13.96
C CYS A 254 12.17 6.80 14.70
N GLY A 255 11.54 7.07 15.84
CA GLY A 255 10.86 6.06 16.65
C GLY A 255 9.67 5.38 15.95
N GLU A 256 9.14 5.98 14.91
CA GLU A 256 8.04 5.44 14.10
C GLU A 256 8.51 4.52 12.96
N GLY A 257 9.79 4.27 12.85
CA GLY A 257 10.54 3.32 12.02
C GLY A 257 9.77 2.58 10.94
N TYR A 258 9.31 3.29 9.92
CA TYR A 258 8.60 2.73 8.78
C TYR A 258 9.46 1.86 7.86
N LEU A 259 10.70 1.70 8.21
CA LEU A 259 11.68 0.98 7.44
C LEU A 259 12.20 -0.23 8.20
N GLY A 260 11.31 -0.97 8.51
CA GLY A 260 11.47 -2.35 8.75
C GLY A 260 10.65 -3.11 7.71
N ALA A 261 10.53 -4.40 7.90
CA ALA A 261 9.75 -5.23 7.02
C ALA A 261 8.28 -4.78 7.00
N GLN A 262 7.78 -4.54 5.79
CA GLN A 262 6.39 -4.22 5.50
C GLN A 262 5.80 -5.30 4.59
N ILE A 263 4.48 -5.49 4.60
CA ILE A 263 3.81 -6.50 3.81
C ILE A 263 2.51 -5.98 3.21
N SER A 264 2.26 -6.33 1.95
CA SER A 264 1.02 -6.03 1.22
C SER A 264 0.42 -7.30 0.63
N LEU A 265 -0.93 -7.38 0.57
CA LEU A 265 -1.69 -8.51 0.03
C LEU A 265 -2.57 -8.07 -1.14
N ALA A 266 -2.79 -9.01 -2.07
CA ALA A 266 -3.84 -8.94 -3.06
C ALA A 266 -4.55 -10.29 -3.19
N SER A 267 -5.81 -10.27 -3.63
CA SER A 267 -6.55 -11.47 -3.99
C SER A 267 -7.08 -11.35 -5.42
N SER A 268 -6.82 -12.34 -6.25
CA SER A 268 -7.38 -12.40 -7.60
C SER A 268 -8.82 -12.92 -7.63
N SER A 269 -9.44 -12.81 -8.79
CA SER A 269 -10.84 -13.20 -8.98
C SER A 269 -11.09 -14.70 -8.80
N ASP A 270 -10.07 -15.57 -8.81
CA ASP A 270 -10.16 -17.01 -8.52
C ASP A 270 -9.87 -17.36 -7.04
N GLY A 271 -9.57 -16.36 -6.22
CA GLY A 271 -9.25 -16.53 -4.80
C GLY A 271 -7.79 -16.85 -4.50
N THR A 272 -6.92 -16.83 -5.49
CA THR A 272 -5.47 -16.88 -5.24
C THR A 272 -5.03 -15.65 -4.48
N LEU A 273 -4.26 -15.86 -3.42
CA LEU A 273 -3.66 -14.79 -2.61
C LEU A 273 -2.24 -14.56 -3.06
N TYR A 274 -1.85 -13.30 -3.09
CA TYR A 274 -0.50 -12.85 -3.39
C TYR A 274 -0.01 -11.94 -2.27
N ALA A 275 1.23 -12.17 -1.85
CA ALA A 275 1.89 -11.36 -0.84
C ALA A 275 3.19 -10.77 -1.41
N LEU A 276 3.41 -9.49 -1.16
CA LEU A 276 4.64 -8.77 -1.46
C LEU A 276 5.14 -8.13 -0.17
N TRP A 277 6.42 -8.29 0.13
CA TRP A 277 6.99 -7.72 1.36
C TRP A 277 8.45 -7.35 1.22
N SER A 278 8.88 -6.39 2.03
CA SER A 278 10.29 -6.11 2.25
C SER A 278 10.80 -6.91 3.45
N ALA A 279 12.04 -7.39 3.39
CA ALA A 279 12.69 -8.07 4.51
C ALA A 279 14.21 -8.05 4.38
N GLY A 280 14.91 -7.79 5.49
CA GLY A 280 16.35 -7.92 5.63
C GLY A 280 16.76 -9.34 6.02
N ARG A 281 17.95 -9.78 5.59
CA ARG A 281 18.51 -11.11 5.93
C ARG A 281 19.64 -11.02 6.95
N THR A 282 20.20 -9.86 7.13
CA THR A 282 21.23 -9.56 8.14
C THR A 282 20.78 -8.35 8.94
N ALA A 283 21.06 -8.37 10.24
CA ALA A 283 20.76 -7.20 11.07
C ALA A 283 21.51 -5.97 10.51
N MET A 284 20.83 -4.84 10.46
CA MET A 284 21.33 -3.57 9.88
C MET A 284 21.65 -3.63 8.39
N GLY A 285 21.34 -4.73 7.72
CA GLY A 285 21.52 -4.89 6.27
C GLY A 285 20.30 -4.37 5.48
N PRO A 286 20.48 -4.17 4.16
CA PRO A 286 19.41 -3.70 3.31
C PRO A 286 18.25 -4.69 3.24
N GLU A 287 17.05 -4.18 3.09
CA GLU A 287 15.87 -4.98 2.81
C GLU A 287 15.74 -5.26 1.32
N THR A 288 15.18 -6.41 1.00
CA THR A 288 14.90 -6.86 -0.37
C THR A 288 13.41 -7.13 -0.51
N ILE A 289 12.87 -6.91 -1.70
CA ILE A 289 11.47 -7.23 -2.02
C ILE A 289 11.31 -8.71 -2.34
N TYR A 290 10.38 -9.36 -1.64
CA TYR A 290 10.00 -10.75 -1.81
C TYR A 290 8.53 -10.89 -2.16
N PHE A 291 8.25 -11.95 -2.91
CA PHE A 291 6.91 -12.33 -3.35
C PHE A 291 6.62 -13.79 -3.01
N SER A 292 5.36 -14.09 -2.75
CA SER A 292 4.83 -15.45 -2.68
C SER A 292 3.33 -15.46 -3.00
N SER A 293 2.81 -16.64 -3.33
CA SER A 293 1.39 -16.84 -3.59
C SER A 293 0.84 -18.08 -2.89
N SER A 294 -0.49 -18.10 -2.69
CA SER A 294 -1.23 -19.21 -2.11
C SER A 294 -2.52 -19.44 -2.89
N THR A 295 -2.75 -20.66 -3.36
CA THR A 295 -3.96 -21.08 -4.08
C THR A 295 -4.99 -21.80 -3.20
N ASN A 296 -4.72 -21.93 -1.91
CA ASN A 296 -5.56 -22.67 -0.95
C ASN A 296 -5.99 -21.83 0.25
N GLY A 297 -6.23 -20.53 0.01
CA GLY A 297 -6.75 -19.62 1.04
C GLY A 297 -5.77 -19.35 2.17
N GLY A 298 -4.47 -19.22 1.87
CA GLY A 298 -3.42 -18.90 2.83
C GLY A 298 -2.95 -20.08 3.68
N GLU A 299 -3.43 -21.30 3.42
CA GLU A 299 -3.03 -22.49 4.18
C GLU A 299 -1.57 -22.86 3.90
N ASN A 300 -1.15 -22.78 2.65
CA ASN A 300 0.23 -22.97 2.23
C ASN A 300 0.63 -21.85 1.27
N TRP A 301 1.85 -21.38 1.43
CA TRP A 301 2.47 -20.39 0.58
C TRP A 301 3.62 -21.02 -0.20
N LEU A 302 3.79 -20.63 -1.45
CA LEU A 302 4.96 -21.03 -2.24
C LEU A 302 6.26 -20.50 -1.58
N PRO A 303 7.42 -21.10 -1.87
CA PRO A 303 8.69 -20.52 -1.44
C PRO A 303 8.79 -19.06 -1.94
N ARG A 304 9.28 -18.18 -1.07
CA ARG A 304 9.50 -16.78 -1.45
C ARG A 304 10.52 -16.67 -2.57
N GLU A 305 10.32 -15.71 -3.44
CA GLU A 305 11.30 -15.30 -4.45
C GLU A 305 11.60 -13.80 -4.34
N SER A 306 12.84 -13.41 -4.63
CA SER A 306 13.21 -12.01 -4.80
C SER A 306 12.76 -11.55 -6.17
N VAL A 307 12.00 -10.45 -6.23
CA VAL A 307 11.41 -9.95 -7.48
C VAL A 307 12.04 -8.67 -8.00
N SER A 308 12.95 -8.06 -7.25
CA SER A 308 13.74 -6.91 -7.70
C SER A 308 14.98 -7.36 -8.48
N SER A 309 15.31 -6.64 -9.55
CA SER A 309 16.55 -6.81 -10.31
C SER A 309 17.72 -5.94 -9.79
N ALA A 310 17.51 -5.22 -8.69
CA ALA A 310 18.54 -4.39 -8.07
C ALA A 310 19.75 -5.23 -7.62
N GLN A 311 20.93 -4.60 -7.65
CA GLN A 311 22.13 -5.23 -7.14
C GLN A 311 22.05 -5.44 -5.62
N PRO A 312 22.76 -6.42 -5.06
CA PRO A 312 22.87 -6.58 -3.61
C PRO A 312 23.37 -5.28 -2.96
N GLY A 313 22.77 -4.90 -1.83
CA GLY A 313 23.09 -3.67 -1.12
C GLY A 313 22.13 -2.52 -1.38
N VAL A 314 21.23 -2.63 -2.36
CA VAL A 314 20.16 -1.67 -2.58
C VAL A 314 19.04 -1.89 -1.56
N GLU A 315 18.58 -0.81 -0.93
CA GLU A 315 17.49 -0.81 0.02
C GLU A 315 16.15 -0.73 -0.68
N HIS A 316 15.16 -1.47 -0.18
CA HIS A 316 13.81 -1.54 -0.72
C HIS A 316 12.78 -1.26 0.37
N ALA A 317 11.72 -0.54 0.00
CA ALA A 317 10.64 -0.20 0.91
C ALA A 317 9.28 -0.14 0.18
N PHE A 318 8.22 -0.04 0.96
CA PHE A 318 6.85 0.27 0.52
C PHE A 318 6.32 -0.69 -0.54
N PRO A 319 6.20 -1.98 -0.23
CA PRO A 319 5.64 -2.95 -1.15
C PRO A 319 4.17 -2.64 -1.44
N ALA A 320 3.80 -2.56 -2.70
CA ALA A 320 2.42 -2.40 -3.16
C ALA A 320 2.09 -3.50 -4.17
N ILE A 321 0.90 -4.11 -4.04
CA ILE A 321 0.47 -5.21 -4.89
C ILE A 321 -1.03 -5.09 -5.21
N VAL A 322 -1.38 -5.37 -6.45
CA VAL A 322 -2.77 -5.53 -6.89
C VAL A 322 -2.90 -6.75 -7.78
N ALA A 323 -4.07 -7.36 -7.78
CA ALA A 323 -4.36 -8.51 -8.62
C ALA A 323 -5.62 -8.26 -9.47
N GLY A 324 -5.57 -8.67 -10.72
CA GLY A 324 -6.67 -8.62 -11.66
C GLY A 324 -7.36 -9.98 -11.80
N HIS A 325 -7.51 -10.43 -13.06
CA HIS A 325 -8.00 -11.77 -13.38
C HIS A 325 -6.96 -12.83 -13.04
N ASN A 326 -7.34 -14.11 -13.20
CA ASN A 326 -6.50 -15.25 -12.89
C ASN A 326 -5.07 -15.08 -13.42
N GLY A 327 -4.10 -15.08 -12.51
CA GLY A 327 -2.69 -14.95 -12.83
C GLY A 327 -2.21 -13.51 -13.13
N ASP A 328 -3.08 -12.51 -13.30
CA ASP A 328 -2.68 -11.10 -13.40
C ASP A 328 -2.33 -10.59 -12.01
N VAL A 329 -1.05 -10.38 -11.75
CA VAL A 329 -0.53 -9.78 -10.52
C VAL A 329 0.48 -8.70 -10.87
N ARG A 330 0.36 -7.56 -10.21
CA ARG A 330 1.16 -6.37 -10.46
C ARG A 330 1.73 -5.87 -9.15
N ILE A 331 3.02 -5.60 -9.17
CA ILE A 331 3.80 -5.23 -7.99
C ILE A 331 4.57 -3.95 -8.24
N ALA A 332 4.69 -3.15 -7.20
CA ALA A 332 5.56 -1.99 -7.18
C ALA A 332 6.20 -1.83 -5.81
N TRP A 333 7.31 -1.14 -5.80
CA TRP A 333 8.09 -0.82 -4.60
C TRP A 333 8.95 0.41 -4.84
N MET A 334 9.53 0.96 -3.80
CA MET A 334 10.57 1.96 -3.91
C MET A 334 11.93 1.37 -3.53
N ASP A 335 13.00 1.80 -4.21
CA ASP A 335 14.37 1.43 -3.85
C ASP A 335 15.40 2.54 -4.15
N THR A 336 16.58 2.40 -3.55
CA THR A 336 17.66 3.40 -3.54
C THR A 336 18.76 3.11 -4.52
N ARG A 337 18.49 2.46 -5.65
CA ARG A 337 19.55 2.09 -6.62
C ARG A 337 20.23 3.26 -7.32
N MET A 338 19.74 4.48 -7.16
CA MET A 338 20.36 5.68 -7.73
C MET A 338 20.95 6.56 -6.63
N THR A 339 22.24 6.80 -6.69
CA THR A 339 22.93 7.80 -5.86
C THR A 339 23.14 9.09 -6.66
N ASP A 340 23.12 10.25 -5.98
CA ASP A 340 23.46 11.51 -6.65
C ASP A 340 24.93 11.50 -7.10
N PRO A 341 25.20 11.55 -8.41
CA PRO A 341 26.58 11.56 -8.90
C PRO A 341 27.38 12.80 -8.44
N LYS A 342 26.70 13.88 -8.00
CA LYS A 342 27.38 15.08 -7.49
C LYS A 342 27.99 14.89 -6.10
N THR A 343 27.55 13.86 -5.38
CA THR A 343 28.09 13.53 -4.05
C THR A 343 29.07 12.36 -4.09
N ALA A 344 29.48 11.91 -5.29
CA ALA A 344 30.49 10.88 -5.45
C ALA A 344 31.82 11.35 -4.83
N GLY A 345 32.20 10.78 -3.68
CA GLY A 345 33.38 11.20 -2.91
C GLY A 345 33.08 11.68 -1.49
N GLU A 346 31.82 11.95 -1.16
CA GLU A 346 31.39 12.15 0.21
C GLU A 346 31.19 10.81 0.93
N PRO A 347 31.26 10.75 2.26
CA PRO A 347 30.90 9.56 3.03
C PRO A 347 29.54 9.00 2.61
N GLU A 348 29.41 7.69 2.50
CA GLU A 348 28.19 7.03 1.98
C GLU A 348 26.95 7.34 2.82
N ASP A 349 27.13 7.47 4.13
CA ASP A 349 26.12 7.83 5.13
C ASP A 349 25.65 9.31 5.08
N SER A 350 26.38 10.18 4.38
CA SER A 350 26.05 11.60 4.20
C SER A 350 25.44 11.93 2.84
N ARG A 351 25.36 10.95 1.93
CA ARG A 351 24.86 11.16 0.56
C ARG A 351 23.36 11.08 0.51
N PRO A 352 22.68 12.08 -0.07
CA PRO A 352 21.29 11.90 -0.44
C PRO A 352 21.17 10.73 -1.41
N THR A 353 20.28 9.79 -1.13
CA THR A 353 19.93 8.72 -2.04
C THR A 353 18.61 9.06 -2.72
N TYR A 354 18.49 8.69 -3.99
CA TYR A 354 17.27 8.87 -4.74
C TYR A 354 16.45 7.59 -4.68
N TRP A 355 15.28 7.69 -4.11
CA TRP A 355 14.27 6.66 -4.13
C TRP A 355 13.47 6.76 -5.42
N ASN A 356 13.32 5.66 -6.12
CA ASN A 356 12.45 5.57 -7.28
C ASN A 356 11.42 4.46 -7.09
N THR A 357 10.26 4.66 -7.67
CA THR A 357 9.22 3.65 -7.77
C THR A 357 9.50 2.74 -8.94
N TYR A 358 9.55 1.44 -8.70
CA TYR A 358 9.75 0.38 -9.68
C TYR A 358 8.51 -0.50 -9.77
N TYR A 359 8.32 -1.12 -10.93
CA TYR A 359 7.13 -1.91 -11.25
C TYR A 359 7.49 -3.16 -12.03
N ARG A 360 6.76 -4.24 -11.77
CA ARG A 360 6.70 -5.45 -12.59
C ARG A 360 5.28 -6.01 -12.63
N SER A 361 4.99 -6.78 -13.67
CA SER A 361 3.73 -7.52 -13.80
C SER A 361 3.99 -8.98 -14.16
N SER A 362 3.03 -9.82 -13.80
CA SER A 362 2.97 -11.23 -14.18
C SER A 362 1.56 -11.54 -14.68
N SER A 363 1.43 -12.36 -15.71
CA SER A 363 0.18 -12.88 -16.23
C SER A 363 -0.06 -14.36 -15.86
N ASN A 364 0.82 -14.94 -15.04
CA ASN A 364 0.79 -16.36 -14.67
C ASN A 364 1.03 -16.57 -13.15
N GLY A 365 0.55 -15.62 -12.33
CA GLY A 365 0.54 -15.76 -10.88
C GLY A 365 1.91 -15.61 -10.21
N GLY A 366 2.84 -14.93 -10.86
CA GLY A 366 4.20 -14.76 -10.36
C GLY A 366 5.19 -15.80 -10.85
N ALA A 367 4.76 -16.80 -11.67
CA ALA A 367 5.69 -17.79 -12.20
C ALA A 367 6.75 -17.20 -13.15
N THR A 368 6.41 -16.11 -13.84
CA THR A 368 7.36 -15.26 -14.59
C THR A 368 6.94 -13.80 -14.49
N TRP A 369 7.92 -12.92 -14.57
CA TRP A 369 7.72 -11.47 -14.44
C TRP A 369 8.14 -10.74 -15.72
N SER A 370 7.47 -9.62 -16.00
CA SER A 370 7.92 -8.67 -17.02
C SER A 370 9.33 -8.14 -16.70
N ASP A 371 9.93 -7.46 -17.65
CA ASP A 371 11.06 -6.57 -17.36
C ASP A 371 10.64 -5.56 -16.31
N GLU A 372 11.60 -5.15 -15.49
CA GLU A 372 11.39 -4.14 -14.45
C GLU A 372 11.39 -2.74 -15.06
N ILE A 373 10.46 -1.90 -14.61
CA ILE A 373 10.29 -0.54 -15.11
C ILE A 373 10.48 0.45 -13.97
N GLN A 374 11.29 1.46 -14.18
CA GLN A 374 11.33 2.64 -13.34
C GLN A 374 10.15 3.55 -13.70
N VAL A 375 9.25 3.80 -12.74
CA VAL A 375 8.01 4.58 -12.91
C VAL A 375 8.23 6.05 -12.58
N SER A 376 8.94 6.34 -11.50
CA SER A 376 9.28 7.71 -11.08
C SER A 376 10.66 8.11 -11.57
N HIS A 377 10.92 9.43 -11.68
CA HIS A 377 12.25 9.91 -12.02
C HIS A 377 13.20 9.90 -10.81
N TYR A 378 12.74 10.37 -9.67
CA TYR A 378 13.35 10.20 -8.35
C TYR A 378 12.44 10.74 -7.27
N VAL A 379 12.60 10.18 -6.08
CA VAL A 379 12.04 10.69 -4.84
C VAL A 379 13.22 10.97 -3.92
N PRO A 380 13.49 12.24 -3.52
CA PRO A 380 14.60 12.51 -2.62
C PRO A 380 14.33 11.86 -1.26
N GLY A 381 15.34 11.20 -0.74
CA GLY A 381 15.30 10.55 0.57
C GLY A 381 16.72 10.33 1.07
N PHE A 382 16.85 9.80 2.27
CA PHE A 382 18.14 9.33 2.79
C PHE A 382 18.20 7.82 2.70
N SER A 383 19.41 7.26 2.59
CA SER A 383 19.62 5.88 2.99
C SER A 383 19.24 5.74 4.47
N TYR A 384 18.46 4.74 4.79
CA TYR A 384 17.92 4.62 6.14
C TYR A 384 18.74 3.71 7.06
N ILE A 385 19.69 3.01 6.52
CA ILE A 385 20.61 2.19 7.32
C ILE A 385 21.72 3.10 7.84
N THR A 386 21.37 4.08 8.62
CA THR A 386 22.31 4.95 9.33
C THR A 386 21.98 4.97 10.81
N GLU A 387 22.97 5.33 11.64
CA GLU A 387 22.75 5.51 13.08
C GLU A 387 21.75 6.65 13.42
N GLN A 388 21.49 7.54 12.46
CA GLN A 388 20.54 8.64 12.58
C GLN A 388 19.11 8.24 12.20
N GLY A 389 18.92 7.05 11.64
CA GLY A 389 17.63 6.55 11.23
C GLY A 389 17.16 7.08 9.88
N PHE A 390 15.88 6.91 9.61
CA PHE A 390 15.28 7.21 8.32
C PHE A 390 14.56 8.55 8.34
N ARG A 391 14.72 9.27 7.26
CA ARG A 391 13.91 10.44 6.94
C ARG A 391 13.40 10.33 5.51
N PHE A 392 12.22 9.77 5.37
CA PHE A 392 11.51 9.74 4.10
C PHE A 392 10.34 10.73 4.19
N PRO A 393 10.42 11.91 3.55
CA PRO A 393 9.47 13.00 3.79
C PRO A 393 8.12 12.82 3.11
N PHE A 394 7.85 11.66 2.47
CA PHE A 394 6.69 11.48 1.61
C PHE A 394 5.79 10.33 2.04
N GLY A 395 5.87 9.96 3.31
CA GLY A 395 5.10 8.87 3.89
C GLY A 395 5.76 7.52 3.72
N ASP A 396 5.03 6.46 4.03
CA ASP A 396 5.54 5.09 4.17
C ASP A 396 4.75 4.07 3.35
N TYR A 397 3.82 4.51 2.53
CA TYR A 397 3.11 3.70 1.54
C TYR A 397 2.65 4.55 0.34
N PHE A 398 2.24 3.87 -0.72
CA PHE A 398 1.66 4.47 -1.91
C PHE A 398 0.58 3.57 -2.51
N GLY A 399 -0.26 4.13 -3.40
CA GLY A 399 -1.44 3.45 -3.94
C GLY A 399 -1.24 2.87 -5.33
N MET A 400 -1.83 1.69 -5.57
CA MET A 400 -1.94 1.06 -6.88
C MET A 400 -3.38 0.63 -7.17
N ALA A 401 -3.78 0.68 -8.45
CA ALA A 401 -5.05 0.14 -8.92
C ALA A 401 -4.93 -0.36 -10.38
N ILE A 402 -5.82 -1.26 -10.76
CA ILE A 402 -6.03 -1.68 -12.15
C ILE A 402 -7.38 -1.11 -12.58
N ASP A 403 -7.40 -0.39 -13.68
CA ASP A 403 -8.62 0.20 -14.21
C ASP A 403 -9.46 -0.81 -15.05
N ASN A 404 -10.57 -0.33 -15.61
CA ASN A 404 -11.46 -1.16 -16.44
C ASN A 404 -10.89 -1.49 -17.83
N LEU A 405 -9.85 -0.79 -18.27
CA LEU A 405 -9.13 -1.04 -19.53
C LEU A 405 -7.97 -2.02 -19.33
N GLY A 406 -7.64 -2.32 -18.06
CA GLY A 406 -6.51 -3.15 -17.67
C GLY A 406 -5.20 -2.39 -17.58
N ASP A 407 -5.23 -1.05 -17.48
CA ASP A 407 -4.04 -0.25 -17.22
C ASP A 407 -3.76 -0.20 -15.72
N THR A 408 -2.48 -0.17 -15.35
CA THR A 408 -2.03 0.03 -13.97
C THR A 408 -1.93 1.52 -13.70
N HIS A 409 -2.50 1.96 -12.59
CA HIS A 409 -2.32 3.29 -12.05
C HIS A 409 -1.50 3.21 -10.76
N ILE A 410 -0.55 4.11 -10.59
CA ILE A 410 0.27 4.25 -9.39
C ILE A 410 0.24 5.72 -8.96
N VAL A 411 0.02 5.96 -7.66
CA VAL A 411 0.14 7.28 -7.03
C VAL A 411 1.10 7.20 -5.86
N TRP A 412 1.96 8.21 -5.73
CA TRP A 412 2.95 8.28 -4.65
C TRP A 412 3.18 9.71 -4.19
N GLY A 413 3.77 9.89 -3.01
CA GLY A 413 4.25 11.16 -2.52
C GLY A 413 5.67 11.44 -3.03
N GLU A 414 5.93 12.65 -3.52
CA GLU A 414 7.24 13.07 -4.00
C GLU A 414 7.41 14.58 -3.92
N GLY A 415 8.56 15.05 -3.44
CA GLY A 415 8.98 16.44 -3.53
C GLY A 415 9.86 16.70 -4.75
N LEU A 416 10.10 17.97 -5.07
CA LEU A 416 11.04 18.36 -6.13
C LEU A 416 12.50 18.21 -5.68
N ASN A 417 12.74 18.23 -4.39
CA ASN A 417 14.00 17.97 -3.73
C ASN A 417 13.72 17.63 -2.26
N TYR A 418 14.74 17.21 -1.52
CA TYR A 418 14.60 16.79 -0.14
C TYR A 418 13.95 17.83 0.82
N GLN A 419 14.14 19.13 0.56
CA GLN A 419 13.60 20.21 1.40
C GLN A 419 12.28 20.77 0.88
N SER A 420 11.83 20.41 -0.32
CA SER A 420 10.54 20.87 -0.84
C SER A 420 9.40 20.03 -0.26
N PRO A 421 8.22 20.64 -0.06
CA PRO A 421 7.02 19.89 0.31
C PRO A 421 6.73 18.74 -0.67
N GLY A 422 6.24 17.62 -0.14
CA GLY A 422 5.73 16.52 -0.93
C GLY A 422 4.46 16.88 -1.68
N SER A 423 4.21 16.20 -2.77
CA SER A 423 2.99 16.32 -3.56
C SER A 423 2.59 14.95 -4.07
N ILE A 424 1.35 14.81 -4.50
CA ILE A 424 0.85 13.57 -5.07
C ILE A 424 1.18 13.54 -6.57
N TRP A 425 1.88 12.51 -6.97
CA TRP A 425 2.24 12.19 -8.34
C TRP A 425 1.52 10.94 -8.82
N HIS A 426 1.26 10.87 -10.09
CA HIS A 426 0.56 9.78 -10.75
C HIS A 426 1.26 9.39 -12.06
N ALA A 427 1.29 8.10 -12.33
CA ALA A 427 1.61 7.54 -13.65
C ALA A 427 0.68 6.36 -13.92
N SER A 428 0.42 6.09 -15.19
CA SER A 428 -0.33 4.93 -15.64
C SER A 428 0.36 4.24 -16.80
N GLY A 429 0.20 2.92 -16.88
CA GLY A 429 0.84 2.13 -17.91
C GLY A 429 0.30 0.70 -18.00
N ARG A 430 0.72 0.01 -19.06
CA ARG A 430 0.27 -1.35 -19.36
C ARG A 430 1.44 -2.23 -19.73
#